data_dff220e726fd1d6611ee1b3335f717f9
#
_entry.id   dff220e726fd1d6611ee1b3335f717f9
#
_cell.length_a   1.000
_cell.length_b   1.000
_cell.length_c   1.000
_cell.angle_alpha   90.00
_cell.angle_beta   90.00
_cell.angle_gamma   90.00
#
_symmetry.space_group_name_H-M   'P 1'
#
loop_
_entity.id
_entity.type
_entity.pdbx_description
1 polymer ?
#
loop_
_entity_poly.entity_id
_entity_poly.type
_entity_poly.pdbx_seq_one_letter_code
_entity_poly.pdbx_strand_id
1 'polypeptide(L)'
;MKVAFVMGSDSDLPVVEKGIKTVQDFGVEVVVRVISAHRTPGAAEEFAKTAEENGIGVIVAAAGKAAHLGGVLAAYTTIPVIGLPIKSSTLDGLDSLLSIVQMPPGIPVATVAIDGAENAGILAVQMLALGNAELKEKLKVHKKAMADKVAAKDAAVAARFC
;
A
#
# COMPACT_ATOMS: atom_id res chain seq x y z
N MET A 1 -12.25 0.53 -10.93
CA MET A 1 -11.97 0.29 -9.48
C MET A 1 -10.92 1.28 -9.02
N LYS A 2 -11.00 1.70 -7.76
CA LYS A 2 -10.11 2.68 -7.12
C LYS A 2 -9.22 1.98 -6.12
N VAL A 3 -8.10 2.60 -5.75
CA VAL A 3 -7.31 2.20 -4.58
C VAL A 3 -7.54 3.22 -3.48
N ALA A 4 -7.83 2.75 -2.27
CA ALA A 4 -7.92 3.64 -1.12
C ALA A 4 -6.62 3.60 -0.32
N PHE A 5 -6.10 4.77 0.05
CA PHE A 5 -5.05 4.93 1.06
C PHE A 5 -5.68 5.48 2.33
N VAL A 6 -5.64 4.68 3.39
CA VAL A 6 -6.16 5.05 4.71
C VAL A 6 -4.99 5.10 5.67
N MET A 7 -4.80 6.24 6.33
CA MET A 7 -3.71 6.44 7.28
C MET A 7 -4.24 6.78 8.67
N GLY A 8 -3.57 6.30 9.71
CA GLY A 8 -3.95 6.50 11.11
C GLY A 8 -3.74 7.92 11.62
N SER A 9 -2.86 8.67 10.95
CA SER A 9 -2.52 10.06 11.24
C SER A 9 -2.10 10.77 9.96
N ASP A 10 -2.32 12.06 9.87
CA ASP A 10 -1.82 12.93 8.80
C ASP A 10 -0.28 13.04 8.77
N SER A 11 0.38 12.75 9.90
CA SER A 11 1.85 12.62 9.97
C SER A 11 2.43 11.55 9.04
N ASP A 12 1.62 10.58 8.63
CA ASP A 12 2.03 9.47 7.77
C ASP A 12 2.01 9.85 6.28
N LEU A 13 1.38 11.00 5.94
CA LEU A 13 1.19 11.45 4.56
C LEU A 13 2.49 11.53 3.74
N PRO A 14 3.63 12.04 4.25
CA PRO A 14 4.87 12.11 3.47
C PRO A 14 5.39 10.76 2.95
N VAL A 15 5.09 9.68 3.67
CA VAL A 15 5.39 8.30 3.24
C VAL A 15 4.32 7.82 2.27
N VAL A 16 3.06 7.96 2.64
CA VAL A 16 1.90 7.45 1.88
C VAL A 16 1.79 8.09 0.50
N GLU A 17 2.15 9.36 0.36
CA GLU A 17 2.10 10.13 -0.89
C GLU A 17 2.91 9.47 -2.03
N LYS A 18 4.02 8.79 -1.72
CA LYS A 18 4.79 8.04 -2.72
C LYS A 18 3.97 6.89 -3.33
N GLY A 19 3.21 6.19 -2.51
CA GLY A 19 2.32 5.13 -2.98
C GLY A 19 1.13 5.66 -3.76
N ILE A 20 0.55 6.78 -3.31
CA ILE A 20 -0.54 7.49 -4.03
C ILE A 20 -0.07 7.84 -5.44
N LYS A 21 1.09 8.51 -5.55
CA LYS A 21 1.68 8.88 -6.83
C LYS A 21 1.91 7.66 -7.72
N THR A 22 2.46 6.60 -7.15
CA THR A 22 2.68 5.34 -7.89
C THR A 22 1.39 4.82 -8.51
N VAL A 23 0.29 4.77 -7.75
CA VAL A 23 -1.00 4.29 -8.26
C VAL A 23 -1.55 5.22 -9.35
N GLN A 24 -1.41 6.54 -9.16
CA GLN A 24 -1.83 7.55 -10.15
C GLN A 24 -1.02 7.45 -11.45
N ASP A 25 0.28 7.15 -11.38
CA ASP A 25 1.15 6.97 -12.56
C ASP A 25 0.70 5.77 -13.42
N PHE A 26 0.03 4.76 -12.84
CA PHE A 26 -0.65 3.69 -13.58
C PHE A 26 -2.02 4.11 -14.14
N GLY A 27 -2.52 5.30 -13.83
CA GLY A 27 -3.82 5.79 -14.26
C GLY A 27 -5.00 5.26 -13.44
N VAL A 28 -4.75 4.83 -12.21
CA VAL A 28 -5.78 4.35 -11.29
C VAL A 28 -6.23 5.48 -10.36
N GLU A 29 -7.53 5.61 -10.18
CA GLU A 29 -8.12 6.60 -9.26
C GLU A 29 -7.82 6.24 -7.81
N VAL A 30 -7.55 7.26 -7.00
CA VAL A 30 -7.18 7.11 -5.59
C VAL A 30 -8.17 7.82 -4.68
N VAL A 31 -8.52 7.17 -3.56
CA VAL A 31 -9.26 7.76 -2.43
C VAL A 31 -8.28 7.86 -1.25
N VAL A 32 -8.20 9.01 -0.60
CA VAL A 32 -7.30 9.22 0.54
C VAL A 32 -8.09 9.63 1.78
N ARG A 33 -7.87 8.93 2.89
CA ARG A 33 -8.55 9.20 4.16
C ARG A 33 -7.58 9.15 5.35
N VAL A 34 -7.86 9.99 6.34
CA VAL A 34 -7.25 9.88 7.67
C VAL A 34 -8.30 9.30 8.62
N ILE A 35 -8.08 8.06 9.08
CA ILE A 35 -8.99 7.34 9.96
C ILE A 35 -8.16 6.60 11.00
N SER A 36 -8.42 6.85 12.27
CA SER A 36 -7.72 6.16 13.35
C SER A 36 -8.56 4.99 13.88
N ALA A 37 -8.01 3.78 13.83
CA ALA A 37 -8.69 2.60 14.39
C ALA A 37 -9.01 2.76 15.89
N HIS A 38 -8.18 3.48 16.64
CA HIS A 38 -8.34 3.66 18.09
C HIS A 38 -9.19 4.88 18.46
N ARG A 39 -9.10 5.97 17.68
CA ARG A 39 -9.76 7.24 18.01
C ARG A 39 -11.10 7.42 17.29
N THR A 40 -11.25 6.79 16.12
CA THR A 40 -12.44 6.87 15.28
C THR A 40 -12.86 5.48 14.76
N PRO A 41 -13.08 4.48 15.65
CA PRO A 41 -13.36 3.10 15.24
C PRO A 41 -14.62 2.97 14.38
N GLY A 42 -15.67 3.72 14.69
CA GLY A 42 -16.90 3.74 13.87
C GLY A 42 -16.68 4.24 12.45
N ALA A 43 -15.79 5.22 12.25
CA ALA A 43 -15.43 5.67 10.91
C ALA A 43 -14.61 4.62 10.14
N ALA A 44 -13.78 3.82 10.82
CA ALA A 44 -13.05 2.72 10.21
C ALA A 44 -14.01 1.60 9.77
N GLU A 45 -14.95 1.24 10.62
CA GLU A 45 -15.99 0.25 10.31
C GLU A 45 -16.84 0.69 9.11
N GLU A 46 -17.39 1.90 9.15
CA GLU A 46 -18.23 2.44 8.07
C GLU A 46 -17.49 2.50 6.75
N PHE A 47 -16.25 3.02 6.77
CA PHE A 47 -15.42 3.09 5.57
C PHE A 47 -15.17 1.71 4.96
N ALA A 48 -14.80 0.72 5.77
CA ALA A 48 -14.49 -0.61 5.28
C ALA A 48 -15.73 -1.34 4.74
N LYS A 49 -16.87 -1.22 5.40
CA LYS A 49 -18.17 -1.82 4.97
C LYS A 49 -18.68 -1.25 3.65
N THR A 50 -18.47 0.04 3.41
CA THR A 50 -18.99 0.71 2.21
C THR A 50 -17.95 0.82 1.08
N ALA A 51 -16.72 0.32 1.29
CA ALA A 51 -15.62 0.48 0.36
C ALA A 51 -15.93 -0.10 -1.04
N GLU A 52 -16.46 -1.32 -1.10
CA GLU A 52 -16.81 -2.00 -2.36
C GLU A 52 -17.90 -1.25 -3.12
N GLU A 53 -18.95 -0.80 -2.45
CA GLU A 53 -20.04 -0.02 -3.03
C GLU A 53 -19.56 1.33 -3.60
N ASN A 54 -18.50 1.90 -3.01
CA ASN A 54 -17.85 3.12 -3.48
C ASN A 54 -16.82 2.87 -4.60
N GLY A 55 -16.74 1.64 -5.13
CA GLY A 55 -15.86 1.26 -6.23
C GLY A 55 -14.40 1.07 -5.84
N ILE A 56 -14.09 0.94 -4.55
CA ILE A 56 -12.75 0.63 -4.06
C ILE A 56 -12.50 -0.87 -4.25
N GLY A 57 -11.40 -1.23 -4.91
CA GLY A 57 -11.02 -2.62 -5.12
C GLY A 57 -9.87 -3.09 -4.23
N VAL A 58 -9.11 -2.16 -3.65
CA VAL A 58 -8.01 -2.46 -2.72
C VAL A 58 -7.87 -1.32 -1.71
N ILE A 59 -7.61 -1.66 -0.44
CA ILE A 59 -7.30 -0.70 0.61
C ILE A 59 -5.83 -0.85 1.00
N VAL A 60 -5.07 0.25 0.99
CA VAL A 60 -3.75 0.36 1.61
C VAL A 60 -3.92 1.05 2.96
N ALA A 61 -3.63 0.34 4.04
CA ALA A 61 -3.75 0.82 5.41
C ALA A 61 -2.38 1.15 5.98
N ALA A 62 -2.10 2.43 6.19
CA ALA A 62 -0.83 2.92 6.72
C ALA A 62 -0.96 3.24 8.21
N ALA A 63 -0.09 2.70 9.03
CA ALA A 63 -0.07 2.96 10.47
C ALA A 63 1.32 2.72 11.08
N GLY A 64 1.66 3.56 12.06
CA GLY A 64 2.85 3.41 12.90
C GLY A 64 2.51 2.94 14.31
N LYS A 65 3.54 2.59 15.10
CA LYS A 65 3.43 2.14 16.49
C LYS A 65 2.49 0.94 16.63
N ALA A 66 1.43 1.04 17.45
CA ALA A 66 0.36 0.04 17.56
C ALA A 66 -0.52 0.06 16.30
N ALA A 67 0.00 -0.47 15.22
CA ALA A 67 -0.50 -0.32 13.86
C ALA A 67 -1.66 -1.29 13.56
N HIS A 68 -2.76 -1.17 14.29
CA HIS A 68 -3.92 -2.07 14.20
C HIS A 68 -4.88 -1.75 13.05
N LEU A 69 -4.71 -0.60 12.37
CA LEU A 69 -5.65 -0.10 11.36
C LEU A 69 -5.91 -1.12 10.24
N GLY A 70 -4.87 -1.75 9.72
CA GLY A 70 -5.01 -2.74 8.63
C GLY A 70 -5.87 -3.93 9.03
N GLY A 71 -5.63 -4.49 10.21
CA GLY A 71 -6.42 -5.58 10.76
C GLY A 71 -7.87 -5.20 11.03
N VAL A 72 -8.10 -4.00 11.56
CA VAL A 72 -9.46 -3.47 11.81
C VAL A 72 -10.23 -3.32 10.50
N LEU A 73 -9.64 -2.71 9.47
CA LEU A 73 -10.30 -2.56 8.17
C LEU A 73 -10.56 -3.93 7.52
N ALA A 74 -9.58 -4.85 7.56
CA ALA A 74 -9.74 -6.19 6.99
C ALA A 74 -10.85 -7.02 7.66
N ALA A 75 -11.14 -6.75 8.94
CA ALA A 75 -12.23 -7.43 9.65
C ALA A 75 -13.64 -7.03 9.17
N TYR A 76 -13.77 -5.88 8.50
CA TYR A 76 -15.06 -5.33 8.05
C TYR A 76 -15.30 -5.38 6.54
N THR A 77 -14.33 -5.88 5.77
CA THR A 77 -14.44 -5.93 4.30
C THR A 77 -13.93 -7.24 3.71
N THR A 78 -14.41 -7.58 2.53
CA THR A 78 -13.93 -8.72 1.74
C THR A 78 -12.92 -8.32 0.65
N ILE A 79 -12.73 -7.03 0.41
CA ILE A 79 -11.71 -6.57 -0.55
C ILE A 79 -10.31 -6.66 0.06
N PRO A 80 -9.26 -6.86 -0.77
CA PRO A 80 -7.90 -6.98 -0.27
C PRO A 80 -7.44 -5.76 0.53
N VAL A 81 -6.80 -6.01 1.68
CA VAL A 81 -6.17 -4.98 2.50
C VAL A 81 -4.65 -5.19 2.50
N ILE A 82 -3.92 -4.13 2.16
CA ILE A 82 -2.45 -4.08 2.19
C ILE A 82 -2.03 -3.28 3.41
N GLY A 83 -1.21 -3.87 4.27
CA GLY A 83 -0.63 -3.21 5.42
C GLY A 83 0.66 -2.48 5.03
N LEU A 84 0.71 -1.19 5.29
CA LEU A 84 1.90 -0.35 5.15
C LEU A 84 2.40 0.07 6.54
N PRO A 85 3.41 -0.63 7.08
CA PRO A 85 4.01 -0.23 8.35
C PRO A 85 4.72 1.12 8.17
N ILE A 86 4.44 2.06 9.07
CA ILE A 86 5.13 3.36 9.08
C ILE A 86 6.20 3.34 10.14
N LYS A 87 7.41 3.79 9.79
CA LYS A 87 8.53 3.96 10.72
C LYS A 87 8.10 4.85 11.86
N SER A 88 8.28 4.38 13.08
CA SER A 88 8.02 5.13 14.31
C SER A 88 9.33 5.50 15.01
N SER A 89 9.25 6.36 16.03
CA SER A 89 10.38 6.67 16.90
C SER A 89 10.79 5.50 17.82
N THR A 90 10.00 4.42 17.83
CA THR A 90 10.22 3.22 18.64
C THR A 90 10.63 2.08 17.72
N LEU A 91 11.72 1.38 18.03
CA LEU A 91 12.23 0.20 17.32
C LEU A 91 12.34 0.38 15.78
N ASP A 92 12.50 1.61 15.30
CA ASP A 92 12.62 1.94 13.85
C ASP A 92 11.48 1.39 12.97
N GLY A 93 10.30 1.18 13.55
CA GLY A 93 9.11 0.66 12.86
C GLY A 93 8.91 -0.85 12.95
N LEU A 94 9.81 -1.59 13.63
CA LEU A 94 9.61 -3.03 13.87
C LEU A 94 8.33 -3.30 14.67
N ASP A 95 7.99 -2.41 15.61
CA ASP A 95 6.74 -2.43 16.37
C ASP A 95 5.51 -2.36 15.45
N SER A 96 5.52 -1.45 14.46
CA SER A 96 4.42 -1.32 13.51
C SER A 96 4.34 -2.52 12.54
N LEU A 97 5.48 -3.00 12.06
CA LEU A 97 5.54 -4.19 11.21
C LEU A 97 4.95 -5.40 11.91
N LEU A 98 5.39 -5.69 13.14
CA LEU A 98 4.90 -6.84 13.90
C LEU A 98 3.42 -6.71 14.28
N SER A 99 2.93 -5.49 14.52
CA SER A 99 1.51 -5.24 14.79
C SER A 99 0.61 -5.48 13.56
N ILE A 100 1.13 -5.32 12.35
CA ILE A 100 0.37 -5.48 11.11
C ILE A 100 0.45 -6.92 10.59
N VAL A 101 1.63 -7.55 10.62
CA VAL A 101 1.87 -8.81 9.91
C VAL A 101 1.31 -10.04 10.63
N GLN A 102 1.21 -10.02 11.96
CA GLN A 102 0.77 -11.15 12.77
C GLN A 102 -0.76 -11.24 12.89
N MET A 103 -1.42 -11.45 11.74
CA MET A 103 -2.87 -11.55 11.68
C MET A 103 -3.38 -12.95 12.02
N PRO A 104 -4.55 -13.06 12.70
CA PRO A 104 -5.17 -14.37 12.96
C PRO A 104 -5.68 -15.02 11.67
N PRO A 105 -5.84 -16.36 11.65
CA PRO A 105 -6.47 -17.06 10.54
C PRO A 105 -7.85 -16.50 10.21
N GLY A 106 -8.11 -16.28 8.91
CA GLY A 106 -9.39 -15.75 8.40
C GLY A 106 -9.40 -14.24 8.13
N ILE A 107 -8.45 -13.46 8.67
CA ILE A 107 -8.37 -12.00 8.44
C ILE A 107 -6.98 -11.65 7.88
N PRO A 108 -6.72 -11.88 6.59
CA PRO A 108 -5.42 -11.62 5.99
C PRO A 108 -5.17 -10.12 5.76
N VAL A 109 -3.94 -9.68 6.00
CA VAL A 109 -3.41 -8.36 5.60
C VAL A 109 -2.09 -8.57 4.87
N ALA A 110 -2.04 -8.21 3.59
CA ALA A 110 -0.83 -8.34 2.77
C ALA A 110 0.17 -7.25 3.14
N THR A 111 1.18 -7.57 3.95
CA THR A 111 2.08 -6.57 4.53
C THR A 111 3.30 -6.33 3.65
N VAL A 112 3.61 -5.05 3.36
CA VAL A 112 4.83 -4.62 2.65
C VAL A 112 5.92 -4.18 3.65
N ALA A 113 7.09 -3.81 3.13
CA ALA A 113 8.19 -3.31 3.96
C ALA A 113 7.81 -2.02 4.72
N ILE A 114 8.53 -1.73 5.81
CA ILE A 114 8.41 -0.46 6.55
C ILE A 114 8.68 0.69 5.58
N ASP A 115 7.80 1.70 5.58
CA ASP A 115 7.79 2.85 4.66
C ASP A 115 7.75 2.48 3.16
N GLY A 116 7.42 1.23 2.84
CA GLY A 116 7.38 0.69 1.47
C GLY A 116 6.16 1.10 0.65
N ALA A 117 5.79 2.38 0.68
CA ALA A 117 4.56 2.90 0.08
C ALA A 117 4.49 2.68 -1.43
N GLU A 118 5.60 2.82 -2.17
CA GLU A 118 5.65 2.54 -3.62
C GLU A 118 5.28 1.07 -3.90
N ASN A 119 5.85 0.13 -3.12
CA ASN A 119 5.53 -1.29 -3.26
C ASN A 119 4.07 -1.60 -2.85
N ALA A 120 3.51 -0.90 -1.86
CA ALA A 120 2.09 -1.00 -1.54
C ALA A 120 1.22 -0.56 -2.73
N GLY A 121 1.58 0.55 -3.37
CA GLY A 121 0.91 1.03 -4.59
C GLY A 121 1.01 0.04 -5.75
N ILE A 122 2.21 -0.49 -6.02
CA ILE A 122 2.42 -1.49 -7.09
C ILE A 122 1.61 -2.76 -6.79
N LEU A 123 1.63 -3.26 -5.57
CA LEU A 123 0.87 -4.45 -5.17
C LEU A 123 -0.64 -4.24 -5.34
N ALA A 124 -1.15 -3.05 -4.96
CA ALA A 124 -2.55 -2.70 -5.19
C ALA A 124 -2.91 -2.72 -6.69
N VAL A 125 -2.06 -2.13 -7.54
CA VAL A 125 -2.25 -2.17 -9.01
C VAL A 125 -2.16 -3.61 -9.53
N GLN A 126 -1.26 -4.45 -9.00
CA GLN A 126 -1.17 -5.87 -9.38
C GLN A 126 -2.46 -6.64 -9.06
N MET A 127 -3.07 -6.40 -7.89
CA MET A 127 -4.35 -7.00 -7.51
C MET A 127 -5.46 -6.58 -8.48
N LEU A 128 -5.57 -5.29 -8.81
CA LEU A 128 -6.54 -4.80 -9.80
C LEU A 128 -6.29 -5.34 -11.21
N ALA A 129 -5.03 -5.58 -11.56
CA ALA A 129 -4.63 -6.09 -12.88
C ALA A 129 -5.07 -7.55 -13.12
N LEU A 130 -5.45 -8.30 -12.09
CA LEU A 130 -5.98 -9.66 -12.26
C LEU A 130 -7.24 -9.67 -13.15
N GLY A 131 -8.07 -8.64 -13.04
CA GLY A 131 -9.26 -8.43 -13.86
C GLY A 131 -9.14 -7.33 -14.92
N ASN A 132 -7.93 -6.78 -15.16
CA ASN A 132 -7.73 -5.63 -16.06
C ASN A 132 -6.49 -5.81 -16.94
N ALA A 133 -6.71 -6.12 -18.23
CA ALA A 133 -5.64 -6.38 -19.20
C ALA A 133 -4.76 -5.15 -19.46
N GLU A 134 -5.32 -3.93 -19.44
CA GLU A 134 -4.55 -2.70 -19.65
C GLU A 134 -3.55 -2.47 -18.50
N LEU A 135 -3.99 -2.62 -17.25
CA LEU A 135 -3.10 -2.53 -16.10
C LEU A 135 -2.01 -3.60 -16.12
N LYS A 136 -2.35 -4.80 -16.59
CA LYS A 136 -1.38 -5.90 -16.75
C LYS A 136 -0.26 -5.54 -17.73
N GLU A 137 -0.57 -4.91 -18.87
CA GLU A 137 0.44 -4.45 -19.81
C GLU A 137 1.27 -3.28 -19.24
N LYS A 138 0.65 -2.31 -18.57
CA LYS A 138 1.37 -1.23 -17.89
C LYS A 138 2.38 -1.76 -16.87
N LEU A 139 2.04 -2.79 -16.10
CA LEU A 139 2.94 -3.44 -15.16
C LEU A 139 4.14 -4.11 -15.84
N LYS A 140 3.93 -4.74 -17.01
CA LYS A 140 5.04 -5.31 -17.81
C LYS A 140 5.99 -4.22 -18.30
N VAL A 141 5.46 -3.11 -18.82
CA VAL A 141 6.24 -1.95 -19.26
C VAL A 141 7.03 -1.38 -18.08
N HIS A 142 6.40 -1.23 -16.92
CA HIS A 142 7.06 -0.76 -15.69
C HIS A 142 8.24 -1.67 -15.30
N LYS A 143 8.04 -2.98 -15.29
CA LYS A 143 9.12 -3.94 -14.99
C LYS A 143 10.27 -3.86 -16.00
N LYS A 144 9.97 -3.74 -17.27
CA LYS A 144 11.00 -3.57 -18.31
C LYS A 144 11.79 -2.29 -18.10
N ALA A 145 11.14 -1.18 -17.83
CA ALA A 145 11.81 0.11 -17.58
C ALA A 145 12.74 0.06 -16.35
N MET A 146 12.38 -0.69 -15.30
CA MET A 146 13.30 -0.91 -14.16
C MET A 146 14.54 -1.70 -14.58
N ALA A 147 14.38 -2.77 -15.36
CA ALA A 147 15.50 -3.58 -15.85
C ALA A 147 16.43 -2.75 -16.75
N ASP A 148 15.86 -1.96 -17.67
CA ASP A 148 16.64 -1.09 -18.58
C ASP A 148 17.45 -0.05 -17.80
N LYS A 149 16.88 0.52 -16.71
CA LYS A 149 17.62 1.44 -15.82
C LYS A 149 18.80 0.77 -15.12
N VAL A 150 18.65 -0.48 -14.68
CA VAL A 150 19.75 -1.23 -14.05
C VAL A 150 20.83 -1.54 -15.07
N ALA A 151 20.46 -2.01 -16.27
CA ALA A 151 21.40 -2.30 -17.35
C ALA A 151 22.22 -1.06 -17.77
N ALA A 152 21.58 0.11 -17.84
CA ALA A 152 22.27 1.36 -18.14
C ALA A 152 23.28 1.75 -17.03
N LYS A 153 22.93 1.53 -15.75
CA LYS A 153 23.85 1.78 -14.64
C LYS A 153 25.04 0.80 -14.64
N ASP A 154 24.78 -0.47 -14.95
CA ASP A 154 25.80 -1.51 -15.05
C ASP A 154 26.81 -1.15 -16.14
N ALA A 155 26.33 -0.83 -17.35
CA ALA A 155 27.18 -0.40 -18.45
C ALA A 155 28.03 0.83 -18.09
N ALA A 156 27.44 1.82 -17.42
CA ALA A 156 28.14 3.02 -17.01
C ALA A 156 29.25 2.75 -15.96
N VAL A 157 28.99 1.81 -15.05
CA VAL A 157 29.97 1.39 -14.05
C VAL A 157 31.07 0.57 -14.71
N ALA A 158 30.77 -0.43 -15.55
CA ALA A 158 31.69 -1.28 -16.24
C ALA A 158 32.70 -0.43 -17.09
N ALA A 159 32.19 0.55 -17.83
CA ALA A 159 33.00 1.44 -18.66
C ALA A 159 34.04 2.30 -17.87
N ARG A 160 33.94 2.36 -16.54
CA ARG A 160 34.94 3.08 -15.70
C ARG A 160 36.15 2.23 -15.34
N PHE A 161 36.08 0.92 -15.57
CA PHE A 161 37.12 -0.04 -15.13
C PHE A 161 37.63 -0.94 -16.26
N CYS A 162 37.18 -0.69 -17.50
CA CYS A 162 37.62 -1.40 -18.71
C CYS A 162 38.60 -0.56 -19.53
#